data_80ac41dbdfd4583dae6d151644d30e9a
#
_entry.id   80ac41dbdfd4583dae6d151644d30e9a
#
_cell.length_a   1.000
_cell.length_b   1.000
_cell.length_c   1.000
_cell.angle_alpha   90.00
_cell.angle_beta   90.00
_cell.angle_gamma   90.00
#
_symmetry.space_group_name_H-M   'P 1'
#
loop_
_entity.id
_entity.type
_entity.pdbx_description
1 polymer ?
#
loop_
_entity_poly.entity_id
_entity_poly.type
_entity_poly.pdbx_seq_one_letter_code
_entity_poly.pdbx_strand_id
1 'polypeptide(L)'
;YLQQNTLTKRNLFINILIYQTEMKTLRLIGMAIVAIVMSVNFAACSDDDEDIDVNQLEGNWGLVLDEGYEYYEGEKESWSDSYDPTNPTEDCEKMTISKVSDNIYSVVHYYYYNNQWNQSSTEKFTLDGNNLLPVDEEDTEVSSIKLLVANSSQLVVEMKGRDEDGDFYNKMTYKRL
;
A
#
# COMPACT_ATOMS: atom_id res chain seq x y z
N TYR A 1 -30.71 -37.02 8.72
CA TYR A 1 -30.40 -35.84 7.83
C TYR A 1 -30.10 -34.57 8.62
N LEU A 2 -30.68 -34.32 9.77
CA LEU A 2 -30.45 -33.11 10.58
C LEU A 2 -29.10 -33.10 11.34
N GLN A 3 -28.55 -34.25 11.72
CA GLN A 3 -27.29 -34.34 12.45
C GLN A 3 -26.05 -34.08 11.60
N GLN A 4 -26.07 -34.44 10.31
CA GLN A 4 -24.96 -34.21 9.41
C GLN A 4 -24.73 -32.71 9.08
N ASN A 5 -25.82 -31.92 9.00
CA ASN A 5 -25.73 -30.50 8.70
C ASN A 5 -25.14 -29.68 9.87
N THR A 6 -25.31 -30.11 11.09
CA THR A 6 -24.81 -29.44 12.30
C THR A 6 -23.30 -29.66 12.49
N LEU A 7 -22.81 -30.85 12.14
CA LEU A 7 -21.39 -31.18 12.19
C LEU A 7 -20.55 -30.43 11.13
N THR A 8 -21.13 -30.28 9.94
CA THR A 8 -20.45 -29.55 8.84
C THR A 8 -20.32 -28.04 9.14
N LYS A 9 -21.37 -27.43 9.69
CA LYS A 9 -21.35 -26.02 10.12
C LYS A 9 -20.36 -25.78 11.27
N ARG A 10 -20.28 -26.70 12.22
CA ARG A 10 -19.36 -26.60 13.37
C ARG A 10 -17.90 -26.72 12.93
N ASN A 11 -17.60 -27.61 11.99
CA ASN A 11 -16.25 -27.74 11.44
C ASN A 11 -15.84 -26.54 10.56
N LEU A 12 -16.78 -25.94 9.83
CA LEU A 12 -16.54 -24.71 9.09
C LEU A 12 -16.23 -23.53 10.02
N PHE A 13 -16.98 -23.41 11.12
CA PHE A 13 -16.77 -22.35 12.13
C PHE A 13 -15.42 -22.50 12.85
N ILE A 14 -15.01 -23.72 13.16
CA ILE A 14 -13.72 -24.00 13.80
C ILE A 14 -12.56 -23.68 12.84
N ASN A 15 -12.69 -24.02 11.56
CA ASN A 15 -11.67 -23.70 10.56
C ASN A 15 -11.52 -22.20 10.33
N ILE A 16 -12.61 -21.44 10.30
CA ILE A 16 -12.58 -19.98 10.21
C ILE A 16 -11.93 -19.36 11.45
N LEU A 17 -12.24 -19.87 12.64
CA LEU A 17 -11.65 -19.38 13.89
C LEU A 17 -10.15 -19.67 13.98
N ILE A 18 -9.70 -20.84 13.50
CA ILE A 18 -8.28 -21.21 13.45
C ILE A 18 -7.56 -20.31 12.44
N TYR A 19 -8.15 -20.07 11.27
CA TYR A 19 -7.56 -19.19 10.25
C TYR A 19 -7.38 -17.76 10.77
N GLN A 20 -8.37 -17.20 11.45
CA GLN A 20 -8.28 -15.87 12.07
C GLN A 20 -7.25 -15.79 13.21
N THR A 21 -7.05 -16.89 13.95
CA THR A 21 -6.06 -16.92 15.04
C THR A 21 -4.63 -17.02 14.49
N GLU A 22 -4.44 -17.78 13.41
CA GLU A 22 -3.14 -17.89 12.74
C GLU A 22 -2.72 -16.57 12.08
N MET A 23 -3.65 -15.85 11.44
CA MET A 23 -3.41 -14.53 10.86
C MET A 23 -3.01 -13.49 11.91
N LYS A 24 -3.66 -13.48 13.08
CA LYS A 24 -3.29 -12.58 14.20
C LYS A 24 -1.92 -12.91 14.78
N THR A 25 -1.54 -14.17 14.84
CA THR A 25 -0.23 -14.61 15.37
C THR A 25 0.91 -14.30 14.40
N LEU A 26 0.68 -14.42 13.09
CA LEU A 26 1.64 -14.02 12.05
C LEU A 26 1.86 -12.50 12.04
N ARG A 27 0.80 -11.69 12.21
CA ARG A 27 0.91 -10.23 12.35
C ARG A 27 1.74 -9.81 13.56
N LEU A 28 1.58 -10.48 14.71
CA LEU A 28 2.36 -10.21 15.92
C LEU A 28 3.85 -10.58 15.78
N ILE A 29 4.18 -11.63 15.03
CA ILE A 29 5.57 -12.04 14.77
C ILE A 29 6.22 -11.08 13.76
N GLY A 30 5.47 -10.60 12.75
CA GLY A 30 5.93 -9.58 11.81
C GLY A 30 6.34 -8.27 12.50
N MET A 31 5.55 -7.80 13.48
CA MET A 31 5.87 -6.59 14.26
C MET A 31 7.17 -6.70 15.08
N ALA A 32 7.54 -7.89 15.55
CA ALA A 32 8.77 -8.09 16.34
C ALA A 32 10.05 -8.06 15.47
N ILE A 33 9.97 -8.44 14.21
CA ILE A 33 11.11 -8.44 13.29
C ILE A 33 11.36 -7.04 12.71
N VAL A 34 10.32 -6.24 12.48
CA VAL A 34 10.42 -4.86 11.97
C VAL A 34 11.16 -3.93 12.95
N ALA A 35 11.05 -4.18 14.26
CA ALA A 35 11.77 -3.38 15.27
C ALA A 35 13.31 -3.52 15.21
N ILE A 36 13.83 -4.54 14.55
CA ILE A 36 15.29 -4.80 14.47
C ILE A 36 15.91 -4.22 13.20
N VAL A 37 15.14 -4.05 12.12
CA VAL A 37 15.63 -3.55 10.83
C VAL A 37 15.56 -2.01 10.75
N MET A 38 14.78 -1.36 11.58
CA MET A 38 14.64 0.12 11.60
C MET A 38 15.77 0.88 12.28
N SER A 39 16.88 0.22 12.67
CA SER A 39 18.05 0.93 13.21
C SER A 39 19.01 1.48 12.15
N VAL A 40 18.68 1.43 10.87
CA VAL A 40 19.48 2.01 9.79
C VAL A 40 18.85 3.32 9.30
N ASN A 41 19.20 4.41 9.97
CA ASN A 41 19.15 5.79 9.46
C ASN A 41 17.84 6.28 8.83
N PHE A 42 16.75 6.30 9.61
CA PHE A 42 15.76 7.34 9.39
C PHE A 42 16.19 8.57 10.20
N ALA A 43 17.02 9.39 9.61
CA ALA A 43 17.11 10.78 10.04
C ALA A 43 15.73 11.40 9.75
N ALA A 44 14.85 11.30 10.74
CA ALA A 44 13.70 12.16 10.79
C ALA A 44 14.25 13.56 10.94
N CYS A 45 13.90 14.44 10.04
CA CYS A 45 13.68 15.85 10.33
C CYS A 45 13.80 16.69 9.09
N SER A 46 12.84 17.43 9.00
CA SER A 46 12.67 18.85 8.65
C SER A 46 11.73 19.07 7.49
N ASP A 47 10.89 20.05 7.72
CA ASP A 47 10.03 20.74 6.77
C ASP A 47 10.85 21.39 5.64
N ASP A 48 11.43 20.56 4.77
CA ASP A 48 12.09 21.07 3.57
C ASP A 48 11.64 20.20 2.38
N ASP A 49 11.06 20.85 1.39
CA ASP A 49 10.67 20.32 0.06
C ASP A 49 11.87 19.75 -0.76
N GLU A 50 13.00 19.52 -0.12
CA GLU A 50 14.27 19.09 -0.77
C GLU A 50 14.29 17.60 -1.15
N ASP A 51 13.37 16.79 -0.64
CA ASP A 51 13.34 15.36 -0.92
C ASP A 51 12.54 14.97 -2.18
N ILE A 52 11.97 15.95 -2.91
CA ILE A 52 11.16 15.69 -4.10
C ILE A 52 11.88 16.15 -5.35
N ASP A 53 12.54 15.23 -6.05
CA ASP A 53 13.05 15.43 -7.40
C ASP A 53 12.08 14.77 -8.42
N VAL A 54 11.24 15.58 -9.04
CA VAL A 54 10.23 15.11 -10.02
C VAL A 54 10.87 14.42 -11.24
N ASN A 55 12.15 14.66 -11.54
CA ASN A 55 12.86 13.95 -12.61
C ASN A 55 13.15 12.49 -12.23
N GLN A 56 13.01 12.13 -10.98
CA GLN A 56 13.19 10.77 -10.47
C GLN A 56 11.89 9.96 -10.41
N LEU A 57 10.73 10.55 -10.76
CA LEU A 57 9.44 9.83 -10.70
C LEU A 57 9.37 8.69 -11.70
N GLU A 58 9.85 8.90 -12.93
CA GLU A 58 9.78 7.87 -13.98
C GLU A 58 10.59 6.63 -13.61
N GLY A 59 10.02 5.45 -13.80
CA GLY A 59 10.70 4.18 -13.59
C GLY A 59 9.80 3.10 -13.00
N ASN A 60 10.44 2.02 -12.54
CA ASN A 60 9.79 0.89 -11.89
C ASN A 60 10.01 0.99 -10.38
N TRP A 61 8.92 0.86 -9.65
CA TRP A 61 8.88 1.04 -8.21
C TRP A 61 8.20 -0.17 -7.55
N GLY A 62 8.87 -0.81 -6.60
CA GLY A 62 8.31 -1.93 -5.86
C GLY A 62 7.92 -1.50 -4.45
N LEU A 63 6.70 -1.83 -4.01
CA LEU A 63 6.21 -1.57 -2.67
C LEU A 63 7.09 -2.30 -1.65
N VAL A 64 7.55 -1.59 -0.62
CA VAL A 64 8.36 -2.17 0.48
C VAL A 64 7.72 -1.99 1.84
N LEU A 65 6.88 -0.97 2.01
CA LEU A 65 6.15 -0.73 3.25
C LEU A 65 4.81 -0.08 2.92
N ASP A 66 3.75 -0.62 3.50
CA ASP A 66 2.41 -0.07 3.49
C ASP A 66 1.94 0.09 4.93
N GLU A 67 1.68 1.33 5.34
CA GLU A 67 1.25 1.64 6.70
C GLU A 67 0.06 2.60 6.67
N GLY A 68 -0.92 2.34 7.55
CA GLY A 68 -2.11 3.17 7.54
C GLY A 68 -3.13 2.80 8.58
N TYR A 69 -4.30 3.38 8.41
CA TYR A 69 -5.49 3.02 9.15
C TYR A 69 -6.75 3.31 8.32
N GLU A 70 -7.80 2.59 8.64
CA GLU A 70 -9.16 2.83 8.19
C GLU A 70 -10.16 2.58 9.33
N TYR A 71 -11.39 2.98 9.15
CA TYR A 71 -12.48 2.62 10.05
C TYR A 71 -13.33 1.55 9.37
N TYR A 72 -13.65 0.50 10.11
CA TYR A 72 -14.56 -0.55 9.70
C TYR A 72 -15.58 -0.80 10.81
N GLU A 73 -16.89 -0.66 10.51
CA GLU A 73 -17.98 -0.76 11.48
C GLU A 73 -17.79 0.16 12.73
N GLY A 74 -17.14 1.31 12.56
CA GLY A 74 -16.86 2.29 13.60
C GLY A 74 -15.65 1.98 14.48
N GLU A 75 -14.93 0.89 14.22
CA GLU A 75 -13.68 0.54 14.88
C GLU A 75 -12.49 0.92 13.98
N LYS A 76 -11.45 1.50 14.59
CA LYS A 76 -10.22 1.85 13.87
C LYS A 76 -9.33 0.62 13.73
N GLU A 77 -9.07 0.22 12.52
CA GLU A 77 -8.07 -0.79 12.17
C GLU A 77 -6.80 -0.13 11.63
N SER A 78 -5.63 -0.60 12.04
CA SER A 78 -4.34 -0.06 11.59
C SER A 78 -3.42 -1.18 11.15
N TRP A 79 -2.61 -0.93 10.12
CA TRP A 79 -1.63 -1.89 9.60
C TRP A 79 -0.25 -1.25 9.41
N SER A 80 0.75 -2.12 9.31
CA SER A 80 2.11 -1.77 8.88
C SER A 80 2.74 -3.04 8.31
N ASP A 81 2.65 -3.21 7.00
CA ASP A 81 3.03 -4.42 6.29
C ASP A 81 4.27 -4.16 5.42
N SER A 82 5.23 -5.07 5.48
CA SER A 82 6.49 -4.97 4.75
C SER A 82 6.59 -6.02 3.65
N TYR A 83 7.16 -5.63 2.51
CA TYR A 83 7.23 -6.45 1.30
C TYR A 83 8.66 -6.49 0.73
N ASP A 84 9.00 -7.57 0.04
CA ASP A 84 10.24 -7.64 -0.75
C ASP A 84 9.94 -7.86 -2.24
N PRO A 85 9.83 -6.80 -3.04
CA PRO A 85 9.53 -6.91 -4.46
C PRO A 85 10.68 -7.50 -5.29
N THR A 86 11.86 -7.77 -4.68
CA THR A 86 12.97 -8.49 -5.33
C THR A 86 12.89 -10.00 -5.16
N ASN A 87 12.13 -10.45 -4.15
CA ASN A 87 11.78 -11.85 -3.93
C ASN A 87 10.27 -11.93 -3.65
N PRO A 88 9.42 -11.66 -4.67
CA PRO A 88 8.01 -11.40 -4.47
C PRO A 88 7.21 -12.61 -4.02
N THR A 89 6.24 -12.36 -3.14
CA THR A 89 5.15 -13.26 -2.76
C THR A 89 3.82 -12.74 -3.33
N GLU A 90 2.70 -13.47 -3.13
CA GLU A 90 1.40 -13.12 -3.71
C GLU A 90 0.83 -11.76 -3.22
N ASP A 91 1.37 -11.22 -2.12
CA ASP A 91 0.95 -9.90 -1.59
C ASP A 91 1.84 -8.75 -2.10
N CYS A 92 2.81 -9.03 -2.98
CA CYS A 92 3.71 -8.00 -3.48
C CYS A 92 3.08 -7.20 -4.61
N GLU A 93 3.35 -5.90 -4.56
CA GLU A 93 2.92 -4.92 -5.56
C GLU A 93 4.11 -4.15 -6.13
N LYS A 94 3.95 -3.71 -7.37
CA LYS A 94 4.84 -2.74 -8.00
C LYS A 94 4.07 -1.84 -8.95
N MET A 95 4.68 -0.72 -9.30
CA MET A 95 4.16 0.16 -10.35
C MET A 95 5.25 0.61 -11.31
N THR A 96 4.83 0.97 -12.52
CA THR A 96 5.66 1.66 -13.51
C THR A 96 5.09 3.05 -13.73
N ILE A 97 5.92 4.06 -13.52
CA ILE A 97 5.57 5.47 -13.75
C ILE A 97 6.24 5.94 -15.03
N SER A 98 5.47 6.57 -15.91
CA SER A 98 5.93 7.13 -17.17
C SER A 98 5.37 8.53 -17.37
N LYS A 99 6.20 9.48 -17.80
CA LYS A 99 5.76 10.82 -18.14
C LYS A 99 5.00 10.81 -19.48
N VAL A 100 3.81 11.39 -19.48
CA VAL A 100 2.94 11.49 -20.68
C VAL A 100 3.07 12.89 -21.31
N SER A 101 3.12 13.94 -20.48
CA SER A 101 3.32 15.32 -20.87
C SER A 101 3.92 16.11 -19.71
N ASP A 102 4.04 17.44 -19.80
CA ASP A 102 4.82 18.22 -18.83
C ASP A 102 4.57 17.91 -17.35
N ASN A 103 3.33 17.78 -16.93
CA ASN A 103 2.98 17.45 -15.53
C ASN A 103 2.07 16.22 -15.44
N ILE A 104 1.84 15.48 -16.51
CA ILE A 104 0.97 14.31 -16.50
C ILE A 104 1.79 13.05 -16.54
N TYR A 105 1.52 12.17 -15.60
CA TYR A 105 2.16 10.87 -15.44
C TYR A 105 1.13 9.77 -15.57
N SER A 106 1.51 8.68 -16.24
CA SER A 106 0.76 7.43 -16.26
C SER A 106 1.41 6.47 -15.26
N VAL A 107 0.60 5.88 -14.42
CA VAL A 107 0.99 4.87 -13.43
C VAL A 107 0.32 3.57 -13.79
N VAL A 108 1.11 2.53 -14.04
CA VAL A 108 0.62 1.18 -14.30
C VAL A 108 0.93 0.34 -13.08
N HIS A 109 -0.09 -0.22 -12.45
CA HIS A 109 0.01 -1.06 -11.26
C HIS A 109 0.07 -2.53 -11.62
N TYR A 110 0.83 -3.29 -10.83
CA TYR A 110 0.98 -4.73 -10.97
C TYR A 110 0.93 -5.40 -9.60
N TYR A 111 0.34 -6.57 -9.55
CA TYR A 111 0.38 -7.49 -8.42
C TYR A 111 1.08 -8.80 -8.81
N TYR A 112 1.68 -9.47 -7.83
CA TYR A 112 2.36 -10.74 -8.06
C TYR A 112 1.40 -11.90 -7.74
N TYR A 113 1.16 -12.75 -8.73
CA TYR A 113 0.30 -13.92 -8.59
C TYR A 113 0.69 -15.02 -9.58
N ASN A 114 0.61 -16.29 -9.16
CA ASN A 114 1.03 -17.44 -9.97
C ASN A 114 2.47 -17.30 -10.50
N ASN A 115 3.40 -16.87 -9.66
CA ASN A 115 4.82 -16.66 -9.98
C ASN A 115 5.09 -15.67 -11.12
N GLN A 116 4.20 -14.72 -11.34
CA GLN A 116 4.35 -13.67 -12.34
C GLN A 116 3.70 -12.35 -11.92
N TRP A 117 4.21 -11.27 -12.48
CA TRP A 117 3.58 -9.95 -12.35
C TRP A 117 2.43 -9.80 -13.32
N ASN A 118 1.25 -9.47 -12.81
CA ASN A 118 0.04 -9.22 -13.58
C ASN A 118 -0.36 -7.77 -13.45
N GLN A 119 -0.69 -7.13 -14.56
CA GLN A 119 -1.20 -5.77 -14.53
C GLN A 119 -2.59 -5.74 -13.89
N SER A 120 -2.82 -4.80 -12.95
CA SER A 120 -4.11 -4.56 -12.29
C SER A 120 -4.85 -3.36 -12.87
N SER A 121 -4.19 -2.20 -12.90
CA SER A 121 -4.79 -0.96 -13.37
C SER A 121 -3.80 -0.07 -14.12
N THR A 122 -4.33 0.97 -14.77
CA THR A 122 -3.56 2.08 -15.32
C THR A 122 -4.30 3.36 -15.02
N GLU A 123 -3.62 4.28 -14.37
CA GLU A 123 -4.15 5.57 -13.94
C GLU A 123 -3.28 6.71 -14.48
N LYS A 124 -3.84 7.91 -14.50
CA LYS A 124 -3.10 9.12 -14.86
C LYS A 124 -3.27 10.16 -13.78
N PHE A 125 -2.17 10.82 -13.46
CA PHE A 125 -2.14 11.90 -12.47
C PHE A 125 -1.50 13.14 -13.06
N THR A 126 -2.06 14.29 -12.70
CA THR A 126 -1.38 15.59 -12.85
C THR A 126 -0.62 15.88 -11.56
N LEU A 127 0.66 16.21 -11.68
CA LEU A 127 1.48 16.66 -10.56
C LEU A 127 1.37 18.20 -10.45
N ASP A 128 0.86 18.68 -9.31
CA ASP A 128 0.78 20.09 -8.94
C ASP A 128 1.49 20.32 -7.60
N GLY A 129 2.70 20.87 -7.66
CA GLY A 129 3.61 20.86 -6.52
C GLY A 129 3.95 19.43 -6.11
N ASN A 130 3.53 19.02 -4.92
CA ASN A 130 3.62 17.65 -4.43
C ASN A 130 2.27 16.90 -4.42
N ASN A 131 1.19 17.51 -4.93
CA ASN A 131 -0.11 16.84 -5.01
C ASN A 131 -0.23 16.06 -6.32
N LEU A 132 -0.74 14.84 -6.22
CA LEU A 132 -1.09 13.97 -7.35
C LEU A 132 -2.60 14.04 -7.54
N LEU A 133 -3.04 14.67 -8.64
CA LEU A 133 -4.45 14.87 -8.96
C LEU A 133 -4.86 13.87 -10.05
N PRO A 134 -5.82 12.96 -9.80
CA PRO A 134 -6.34 12.06 -10.83
C PRO A 134 -6.84 12.85 -12.06
N VAL A 135 -6.57 12.34 -13.28
CA VAL A 135 -6.98 13.01 -14.52
C VAL A 135 -8.36 12.55 -14.98
N ASP A 136 -8.64 11.26 -14.85
CA ASP A 136 -9.78 10.62 -15.50
C ASP A 136 -10.91 10.22 -14.51
N GLU A 137 -10.71 10.31 -13.20
CA GLU A 137 -11.68 9.88 -12.18
C GLU A 137 -11.78 10.90 -11.05
N GLU A 138 -13.01 11.25 -10.69
CA GLU A 138 -13.33 11.89 -9.42
C GLU A 138 -13.66 10.77 -8.41
N ASP A 139 -12.64 10.16 -7.81
CA ASP A 139 -12.85 9.37 -6.60
C ASP A 139 -13.21 10.33 -5.46
N THR A 140 -14.49 10.34 -5.10
CA THR A 140 -15.01 11.25 -4.08
C THR A 140 -14.62 10.86 -2.66
N GLU A 141 -14.11 9.65 -2.46
CA GLU A 141 -13.65 9.15 -1.17
C GLU A 141 -12.23 9.62 -0.87
N VAL A 142 -11.37 9.74 -1.89
CA VAL A 142 -10.00 10.25 -1.72
C VAL A 142 -9.99 11.76 -1.68
N SER A 143 -9.57 12.33 -0.57
CA SER A 143 -9.47 13.80 -0.38
C SER A 143 -8.11 14.37 -0.78
N SER A 144 -7.04 13.58 -0.70
CA SER A 144 -5.70 14.00 -1.14
C SER A 144 -4.77 12.82 -1.41
N ILE A 145 -3.95 12.95 -2.45
CA ILE A 145 -2.80 12.08 -2.72
C ILE A 145 -1.57 13.01 -2.79
N LYS A 146 -0.55 12.72 -1.98
CA LYS A 146 0.66 13.54 -1.89
C LYS A 146 1.92 12.72 -2.09
N LEU A 147 2.83 13.30 -2.83
CA LEU A 147 4.20 12.85 -2.91
C LEU A 147 4.97 13.44 -1.73
N LEU A 148 5.51 12.60 -0.87
CA LEU A 148 6.31 13.02 0.29
C LEU A 148 7.81 12.91 0.01
N VAL A 149 8.24 11.92 -0.76
CA VAL A 149 9.62 11.69 -1.18
C VAL A 149 9.64 11.21 -2.62
N ALA A 150 10.54 11.75 -3.42
CA ALA A 150 10.86 11.22 -4.74
C ALA A 150 12.34 11.47 -5.02
N ASN A 151 13.15 10.41 -4.95
CA ASN A 151 14.58 10.49 -5.24
C ASN A 151 15.02 9.26 -6.06
N SER A 152 16.31 9.10 -6.28
CA SER A 152 16.85 8.02 -7.13
C SER A 152 16.60 6.61 -6.60
N SER A 153 16.24 6.44 -5.32
CA SER A 153 16.10 5.14 -4.66
C SER A 153 14.75 4.91 -4.00
N GLN A 154 14.04 5.97 -3.64
CA GLN A 154 12.82 5.92 -2.82
C GLN A 154 11.73 6.82 -3.40
N LEU A 155 10.50 6.34 -3.31
CA LEU A 155 9.28 7.09 -3.56
C LEU A 155 8.34 6.85 -2.37
N VAL A 156 7.79 7.92 -1.80
CA VAL A 156 6.82 7.83 -0.71
C VAL A 156 5.57 8.62 -1.09
N VAL A 157 4.43 7.94 -1.05
CA VAL A 157 3.12 8.51 -1.37
C VAL A 157 2.23 8.41 -0.13
N GLU A 158 1.56 9.51 0.19
CA GLU A 158 0.54 9.60 1.23
C GLU A 158 -0.83 9.75 0.57
N MET A 159 -1.81 9.00 1.04
CA MET A 159 -3.21 9.11 0.63
C MET A 159 -4.09 9.31 1.84
N LYS A 160 -5.05 10.21 1.74
CA LYS A 160 -6.08 10.48 2.76
C LYS A 160 -7.42 10.56 2.09
N GLY A 161 -8.44 10.13 2.81
CA GLY A 161 -9.79 10.20 2.33
C GLY A 161 -10.81 9.91 3.42
N ARG A 162 -12.04 9.76 2.97
CA ARG A 162 -13.17 9.42 3.82
C ARG A 162 -14.15 8.59 3.01
N ASP A 163 -14.55 7.46 3.56
CA ASP A 163 -15.62 6.60 3.07
C ASP A 163 -16.85 6.64 3.99
N GLU A 164 -17.76 5.69 3.83
CA GLU A 164 -18.98 5.58 4.63
C GLU A 164 -18.71 5.20 6.10
N ASP A 165 -17.62 4.53 6.38
CA ASP A 165 -17.23 4.08 7.73
C ASP A 165 -16.40 5.12 8.49
N GLY A 166 -15.67 6.01 7.80
CA GLY A 166 -14.89 7.05 8.44
C GLY A 166 -13.73 7.60 7.62
N ASP A 167 -12.77 8.21 8.31
CA ASP A 167 -11.57 8.73 7.67
C ASP A 167 -10.54 7.59 7.51
N PHE A 168 -9.86 7.54 6.38
CA PHE A 168 -8.73 6.64 6.17
C PHE A 168 -7.44 7.41 5.87
N TYR A 169 -6.34 6.75 6.16
CA TYR A 169 -4.98 7.22 5.91
C TYR A 169 -4.12 6.06 5.45
N ASN A 170 -3.40 6.27 4.36
CA ASN A 170 -2.43 5.30 3.86
C ASN A 170 -1.12 6.01 3.47
N LYS A 171 0.01 5.40 3.80
CA LYS A 171 1.34 5.84 3.41
C LYS A 171 2.12 4.66 2.87
N MET A 172 2.44 4.75 1.60
CA MET A 172 3.12 3.71 0.84
C MET A 172 4.55 4.14 0.54
N THR A 173 5.51 3.27 0.87
CA THR A 173 6.93 3.46 0.57
C THR A 173 7.35 2.45 -0.49
N TYR A 174 7.95 2.97 -1.54
CA TYR A 174 8.45 2.18 -2.67
C TYR A 174 9.96 2.33 -2.79
N LYS A 175 10.62 1.28 -3.28
CA LYS A 175 12.00 1.34 -3.74
C LYS A 175 12.07 1.20 -5.26
N ARG A 176 13.09 1.79 -5.86
CA ARG A 176 13.37 1.61 -7.29
C ARG A 176 13.81 0.17 -7.58
N LEU A 177 13.31 -0.40 -8.70
CA LEU A 177 13.61 -1.76 -9.16
C LEU A 177 14.58 -1.72 -10.36
#